data_135bbfe544933d8797ab6c7744f9bbd0
#
_entry.id   135bbfe544933d8797ab6c7744f9bbd0
#
_cell.length_a   1.000
_cell.length_b   1.000
_cell.length_c   1.000
_cell.angle_alpha   90.00
_cell.angle_beta   90.00
_cell.angle_gamma   90.00
#
_symmetry.space_group_name_H-M   'P 1'
#
loop_
_entity.id
_entity.type
_entity.pdbx_description
1 polymer ?
#
loop_
_entity_poly.entity_id
_entity_poly.type
_entity_poly.pdbx_seq_one_letter_code
_entity_poly.pdbx_strand_id
1 'polypeptide(L)'
;MAKEVGAMVKLQVKGGAANPSPPIGPALGAKGVNIMEFCKQFNARTQDKPGKVLPVVITVYVDKSFDFIIKTPPVAIQLMEATGIKSGSAEPNRKKVASVNWTQVETIAKDKMTDLNAFTVESAMKMVAGTARSMGITVLGTAPWN
;
A
#
# COMPACT_ATOMS: atom_id res chain seq x y z
N MET A 1 -19.86 23.51 -2.51
CA MET A 1 -20.21 23.03 -1.16
C MET A 1 -19.56 21.68 -0.92
N ALA A 2 -19.12 21.47 0.31
CA ALA A 2 -18.56 20.17 0.69
C ALA A 2 -19.68 19.13 0.76
N LYS A 3 -19.45 17.97 0.15
CA LYS A 3 -20.38 16.85 0.21
C LYS A 3 -20.24 16.13 1.55
N GLU A 4 -21.36 15.65 2.06
CA GLU A 4 -21.35 14.86 3.29
C GLU A 4 -20.81 13.46 3.02
N VAL A 5 -19.85 13.03 3.83
CA VAL A 5 -19.25 11.71 3.70
C VAL A 5 -20.17 10.66 4.30
N GLY A 6 -20.62 9.71 3.47
CA GLY A 6 -21.46 8.59 3.93
C GLY A 6 -20.63 7.41 4.42
N ALA A 7 -19.51 7.12 3.78
CA ALA A 7 -18.66 5.99 4.14
C ALA A 7 -17.27 6.16 3.56
N MET A 8 -16.31 5.42 4.09
CA MET A 8 -14.96 5.30 3.52
C MET A 8 -14.62 3.82 3.34
N VAL A 9 -14.02 3.50 2.21
CA VAL A 9 -13.60 2.14 1.87
C VAL A 9 -12.11 2.15 1.56
N LYS A 10 -11.36 1.24 2.16
CA LYS A 10 -9.93 1.09 1.90
C LYS A 10 -9.69 -0.26 1.23
N LEU A 11 -9.06 -0.24 0.07
CA LEU A 11 -8.78 -1.44 -0.73
C LEU A 11 -7.34 -1.45 -1.21
N GLN A 12 -6.86 -2.64 -1.54
CA GLN A 12 -5.60 -2.81 -2.26
C GLN A 12 -5.92 -3.41 -3.62
N VAL A 13 -5.57 -2.70 -4.68
CA VAL A 13 -5.91 -3.06 -6.06
C VAL A 13 -4.66 -3.02 -6.93
N LYS A 14 -4.53 -3.99 -7.81
CA LYS A 14 -3.41 -3.99 -8.78
C LYS A 14 -3.60 -2.88 -9.81
N GLY A 15 -2.55 -2.12 -10.05
CA GLY A 15 -2.55 -1.03 -11.01
C GLY A 15 -2.89 -1.52 -12.42
N GLY A 16 -3.79 -0.81 -13.08
CA GLY A 16 -4.24 -1.14 -14.43
C GLY A 16 -5.12 -2.38 -14.55
N ALA A 17 -5.43 -3.06 -13.45
CA ALA A 17 -6.14 -4.35 -13.46
C ALA A 17 -7.36 -4.37 -12.54
N ALA A 18 -7.93 -3.20 -12.21
CA ALA A 18 -9.16 -3.15 -11.42
C ALA A 18 -10.34 -3.72 -12.22
N ASN A 19 -11.11 -4.59 -11.58
CA ASN A 19 -12.29 -5.20 -12.19
C ASN A 19 -13.36 -5.42 -11.11
N PRO A 20 -14.62 -5.71 -11.50
CA PRO A 20 -15.73 -5.88 -10.54
C PRO A 20 -15.66 -7.14 -9.69
N SER A 21 -14.69 -8.00 -9.89
CA SER A 21 -14.54 -9.21 -9.07
C SER A 21 -14.04 -8.87 -7.65
N PRO A 22 -14.18 -9.80 -6.68
CA PRO A 22 -13.66 -9.56 -5.33
C PRO A 22 -12.16 -9.19 -5.36
N PRO A 23 -11.71 -8.28 -4.46
CA PRO A 23 -12.45 -7.67 -3.35
C PRO A 23 -13.23 -6.39 -3.71
N ILE A 24 -13.13 -5.89 -4.93
CA ILE A 24 -13.67 -4.57 -5.31
C ILE A 24 -15.20 -4.59 -5.37
N GLY A 25 -15.77 -5.58 -6.06
CA GLY A 25 -17.22 -5.68 -6.25
C GLY A 25 -18.00 -5.64 -4.95
N PRO A 26 -17.78 -6.60 -4.03
CA PRO A 26 -18.51 -6.63 -2.77
C PRO A 26 -18.31 -5.40 -1.90
N ALA A 27 -17.09 -4.85 -1.84
CA ALA A 27 -16.77 -3.69 -1.02
C ALA A 27 -17.51 -2.43 -1.49
N LEU A 28 -17.50 -2.16 -2.79
CA LEU A 28 -18.16 -0.98 -3.36
C LEU A 28 -19.66 -1.18 -3.55
N GLY A 29 -20.07 -2.39 -3.91
CA GLY A 29 -21.48 -2.72 -4.07
C GLY A 29 -22.28 -2.53 -2.79
N ALA A 30 -21.70 -2.89 -1.65
CA ALA A 30 -22.32 -2.69 -0.34
C ALA A 30 -22.56 -1.21 -0.01
N LYS A 31 -21.79 -0.29 -0.61
CA LYS A 31 -21.90 1.15 -0.41
C LYS A 31 -22.71 1.86 -1.51
N GLY A 32 -23.18 1.11 -2.51
CA GLY A 32 -23.96 1.66 -3.61
C GLY A 32 -23.17 2.45 -4.65
N VAL A 33 -21.86 2.24 -4.72
CA VAL A 33 -20.96 2.93 -5.66
C VAL A 33 -21.00 2.24 -7.03
N ASN A 34 -20.87 3.02 -8.10
CA ASN A 34 -20.76 2.48 -9.45
C ASN A 34 -19.37 1.85 -9.64
N ILE A 35 -19.33 0.51 -9.56
CA ILE A 35 -18.09 -0.27 -9.60
C ILE A 35 -17.37 -0.11 -10.95
N MET A 36 -18.11 -0.12 -12.05
CA MET A 36 -17.52 -0.03 -13.39
C MET A 36 -16.84 1.33 -13.61
N GLU A 37 -17.46 2.39 -13.14
CA GLU A 37 -16.89 3.74 -13.24
C GLU A 37 -15.62 3.86 -12.41
N PHE A 38 -15.63 3.32 -11.18
CA PHE A 38 -14.43 3.28 -10.34
C PHE A 38 -13.29 2.53 -11.04
N CYS A 39 -13.55 1.33 -11.54
CA CYS A 39 -12.54 0.52 -12.23
C CYS A 39 -11.95 1.26 -13.42
N LYS A 40 -12.80 1.92 -14.23
CA LYS A 40 -12.37 2.68 -15.40
C LYS A 40 -11.45 3.85 -15.01
N GLN A 41 -11.85 4.64 -14.01
CA GLN A 41 -11.07 5.78 -13.55
C GLN A 41 -9.75 5.33 -12.90
N PHE A 42 -9.80 4.28 -12.07
CA PHE A 42 -8.61 3.73 -11.42
C PHE A 42 -7.60 3.22 -12.45
N ASN A 43 -8.06 2.43 -13.41
CA ASN A 43 -7.20 1.91 -14.47
C ASN A 43 -6.56 3.04 -15.29
N ALA A 44 -7.32 4.09 -15.59
CA ALA A 44 -6.80 5.26 -16.31
C ALA A 44 -5.68 5.98 -15.52
N ARG A 45 -5.83 6.10 -14.20
CA ARG A 45 -4.83 6.74 -13.34
C ARG A 45 -3.61 5.89 -13.04
N THR A 46 -3.70 4.58 -13.19
CA THR A 46 -2.65 3.64 -12.83
C THR A 46 -1.98 2.97 -14.03
N GLN A 47 -2.20 3.47 -15.25
CA GLN A 47 -1.61 2.91 -16.47
C GLN A 47 -0.08 2.89 -16.45
N ASP A 48 0.54 3.83 -15.74
CA ASP A 48 1.99 3.93 -15.59
C ASP A 48 2.56 2.96 -14.54
N LYS A 49 1.70 2.28 -13.78
CA LYS A 49 2.10 1.37 -12.70
C LYS A 49 1.41 0.00 -12.83
N PRO A 50 1.51 -0.67 -13.99
CA PRO A 50 0.82 -1.95 -14.18
C PRO A 50 1.40 -3.04 -13.27
N GLY A 51 0.51 -3.86 -12.69
CA GLY A 51 0.90 -5.01 -11.88
C GLY A 51 1.32 -4.70 -10.45
N LYS A 52 1.50 -3.44 -10.07
CA LYS A 52 1.82 -3.06 -8.69
C LYS A 52 0.54 -3.00 -7.86
N VAL A 53 0.60 -3.54 -6.64
CA VAL A 53 -0.49 -3.42 -5.68
C VAL A 53 -0.48 -2.02 -5.10
N LEU A 54 -1.59 -1.29 -5.28
CA LEU A 54 -1.72 0.08 -4.81
C LEU A 54 -2.84 0.18 -3.79
N PRO A 55 -2.58 0.75 -2.60
CA PRO A 55 -3.64 1.06 -1.65
C PRO A 55 -4.51 2.19 -2.19
N VAL A 56 -5.81 2.04 -2.09
CA VAL A 56 -6.79 3.04 -2.50
C VAL A 56 -7.70 3.36 -1.33
N VAL A 57 -7.89 4.63 -1.05
CA VAL A 57 -8.89 5.11 -0.09
C VAL A 57 -10.02 5.74 -0.89
N ILE A 58 -11.19 5.15 -0.82
CA ILE A 58 -12.39 5.60 -1.53
C ILE A 58 -13.31 6.28 -0.55
N THR A 59 -13.64 7.54 -0.79
CA THR A 59 -14.62 8.28 0.01
C THR A 59 -15.95 8.25 -0.73
N VAL A 60 -16.97 7.66 -0.11
CA VAL A 60 -18.33 7.58 -0.66
C VAL A 60 -19.17 8.64 0.01
N TYR A 61 -19.82 9.47 -0.79
CA TYR A 61 -20.70 10.54 -0.29
C TYR A 61 -22.15 10.08 -0.19
N VAL A 62 -22.94 10.84 0.56
CA VAL A 62 -24.35 10.50 0.80
C VAL A 62 -25.17 10.45 -0.49
N ASP A 63 -24.80 11.24 -1.51
CA ASP A 63 -25.44 11.24 -2.82
C ASP A 63 -24.97 10.09 -3.76
N LYS A 64 -24.20 9.13 -3.21
CA LYS A 64 -23.63 7.96 -3.92
C LYS A 64 -22.51 8.32 -4.90
N SER A 65 -22.07 9.56 -4.94
CA SER A 65 -20.84 9.90 -5.66
C SER A 65 -19.64 9.44 -4.83
N PHE A 66 -18.47 9.36 -5.47
CA PHE A 66 -17.25 8.92 -4.81
C PHE A 66 -16.04 9.70 -5.29
N ASP A 67 -15.05 9.81 -4.41
CA ASP A 67 -13.70 10.22 -4.75
C ASP A 67 -12.73 9.16 -4.24
N PHE A 68 -11.55 9.07 -4.84
CA PHE A 68 -10.55 8.13 -4.36
C PHE A 68 -9.15 8.72 -4.47
N ILE A 69 -8.30 8.26 -3.55
CA ILE A 69 -6.89 8.63 -3.48
C ILE A 69 -6.07 7.36 -3.64
N ILE A 70 -5.12 7.36 -4.56
CA ILE A 70 -4.20 6.25 -4.79
C ILE A 70 -2.91 6.56 -4.03
N LYS A 71 -2.51 5.64 -3.15
CA LYS A 71 -1.28 5.77 -2.38
C LYS A 71 -0.15 4.97 -3.02
N THR A 72 1.06 5.14 -2.53
CA THR A 72 2.21 4.35 -2.97
C THR A 72 2.06 2.89 -2.54
N PRO A 73 2.76 1.93 -3.22
CA PRO A 73 2.64 0.51 -2.86
C PRO A 73 2.92 0.27 -1.37
N PRO A 74 2.25 -0.71 -0.74
CA PRO A 74 2.48 -1.02 0.67
C PRO A 74 3.95 -1.41 0.93
N VAL A 75 4.48 -1.01 2.07
CA VAL A 75 5.86 -1.34 2.48
C VAL A 75 6.09 -2.85 2.48
N ALA A 76 5.11 -3.61 2.96
CA ALA A 76 5.20 -5.07 3.00
C ALA A 76 5.42 -5.67 1.60
N ILE A 77 4.69 -5.19 0.60
CA ILE A 77 4.83 -5.65 -0.78
C ILE A 77 6.20 -5.26 -1.34
N GLN A 78 6.65 -4.03 -1.10
CA GLN A 78 7.97 -3.58 -1.55
C GLN A 78 9.10 -4.39 -0.92
N LEU A 79 8.99 -4.73 0.37
CA LEU A 79 9.96 -5.58 1.06
C LEU A 79 9.99 -6.99 0.46
N MET A 80 8.84 -7.56 0.18
CA MET A 80 8.75 -8.88 -0.46
C MET A 80 9.39 -8.89 -1.86
N GLU A 81 9.15 -7.85 -2.65
CA GLU A 81 9.77 -7.69 -3.97
C GLU A 81 11.29 -7.56 -3.87
N ALA A 82 11.78 -6.77 -2.92
CA ALA A 82 13.22 -6.57 -2.71
C ALA A 82 13.94 -7.85 -2.29
N THR A 83 13.26 -8.73 -1.54
CA THR A 83 13.82 -9.99 -1.05
C THR A 83 13.49 -11.20 -1.90
N GLY A 84 12.56 -11.06 -2.84
CA GLY A 84 12.12 -12.14 -3.72
C GLY A 84 11.26 -13.21 -3.06
N ILE A 85 10.70 -12.95 -1.88
CA ILE A 85 9.81 -13.88 -1.18
C ILE A 85 8.34 -13.63 -1.54
N LYS A 86 7.51 -14.65 -1.42
CA LYS A 86 6.09 -14.56 -1.75
C LYS A 86 5.22 -14.14 -0.58
N SER A 87 5.67 -14.42 0.63
CA SER A 87 4.95 -14.05 1.86
C SER A 87 5.91 -13.87 3.02
N GLY A 88 5.49 -13.11 4.02
CA GLY A 88 6.25 -12.95 5.25
C GLY A 88 6.18 -14.19 6.15
N SER A 89 6.89 -14.15 7.28
CA SER A 89 6.90 -15.23 8.26
C SER A 89 5.59 -15.31 9.03
N ALA A 90 5.12 -16.51 9.28
CA ALA A 90 4.00 -16.75 10.20
C ALA A 90 4.39 -16.55 11.66
N GLU A 91 5.68 -16.73 11.98
CA GLU A 91 6.24 -16.53 13.32
C GLU A 91 7.47 -15.60 13.25
N PRO A 92 7.27 -14.28 12.98
CA PRO A 92 8.39 -13.37 12.67
C PRO A 92 9.39 -13.18 13.81
N ASN A 93 8.97 -13.41 15.04
CA ASN A 93 9.85 -13.33 16.21
C ASN A 93 10.77 -14.56 16.36
N ARG A 94 10.43 -15.67 15.73
CA ARG A 94 11.18 -16.94 15.80
C ARG A 94 11.83 -17.33 14.48
N LYS A 95 11.08 -17.17 13.39
CA LYS A 95 11.52 -17.58 12.06
C LYS A 95 11.76 -16.36 11.18
N LYS A 96 13.00 -16.14 10.80
CA LYS A 96 13.37 -15.11 9.84
C LYS A 96 13.42 -15.74 8.45
N VAL A 97 12.72 -15.13 7.48
CA VAL A 97 12.56 -15.71 6.13
C VAL A 97 13.42 -15.01 5.09
N ALA A 98 13.89 -13.82 5.37
CA ALA A 98 14.71 -13.05 4.43
C ALA A 98 15.50 -11.97 5.14
N SER A 99 16.36 -11.27 4.41
CA SER A 99 17.10 -10.12 4.92
C SER A 99 17.18 -9.03 3.87
N VAL A 100 17.25 -7.79 4.31
CA VAL A 100 17.49 -6.61 3.48
C VAL A 100 18.60 -5.78 4.10
N ASN A 101 19.25 -4.95 3.31
CA ASN A 101 20.24 -4.01 3.82
C ASN A 101 19.61 -2.60 3.97
N TRP A 102 20.32 -1.70 4.66
CA TRP A 102 19.83 -0.36 4.90
C TRP A 102 19.65 0.46 3.61
N THR A 103 20.40 0.16 2.55
CA THR A 103 20.23 0.80 1.25
C THR A 103 18.87 0.52 0.65
N GLN A 104 18.41 -0.73 0.73
CA GLN A 104 17.07 -1.12 0.26
C GLN A 104 15.99 -0.48 1.10
N VAL A 105 16.16 -0.44 2.43
CA VAL A 105 15.24 0.23 3.35
C VAL A 105 15.14 1.72 3.02
N GLU A 106 16.26 2.38 2.75
CA GLU A 106 16.30 3.79 2.35
C GLU A 106 15.52 4.04 1.06
N THR A 107 15.69 3.21 0.05
CA THR A 107 14.98 3.32 -1.22
C THR A 107 13.47 3.22 -1.01
N ILE A 108 13.02 2.25 -0.25
CA ILE A 108 11.60 2.07 0.06
C ILE A 108 11.06 3.27 0.85
N ALA A 109 11.83 3.75 1.83
CA ALA A 109 11.45 4.88 2.66
C ALA A 109 11.28 6.16 1.81
N LYS A 110 12.20 6.43 0.90
CA LYS A 110 12.12 7.59 0.00
C LYS A 110 10.91 7.54 -0.91
N ASP A 111 10.62 6.37 -1.48
CA ASP A 111 9.44 6.18 -2.33
C ASP A 111 8.13 6.41 -1.56
N LYS A 112 8.12 6.09 -0.28
CA LYS A 112 6.92 6.15 0.55
C LYS A 112 6.78 7.45 1.35
N MET A 113 7.74 8.37 1.26
CA MET A 113 7.73 9.61 2.05
C MET A 113 6.44 10.43 1.90
N THR A 114 5.83 10.40 0.72
CA THR A 114 4.58 11.13 0.47
C THR A 114 3.41 10.64 1.30
N ASP A 115 3.42 9.37 1.70
CA ASP A 115 2.33 8.73 2.46
C ASP A 115 2.66 8.55 3.94
N LEU A 116 3.94 8.65 4.31
CA LEU A 116 4.37 8.42 5.69
C LEU A 116 4.26 9.69 6.53
N ASN A 117 3.93 9.50 7.80
CA ASN A 117 3.94 10.56 8.80
C ASN A 117 5.36 10.71 9.40
N ALA A 118 6.33 10.93 8.53
CA ALA A 118 7.73 11.09 8.90
C ALA A 118 8.28 12.37 8.26
N PHE A 119 9.05 13.14 9.02
CA PHE A 119 9.62 14.40 8.54
C PHE A 119 10.98 14.20 7.90
N THR A 120 11.68 13.12 8.24
CA THR A 120 13.01 12.82 7.70
C THR A 120 13.05 11.42 7.12
N VAL A 121 14.00 11.20 6.20
CA VAL A 121 14.22 9.87 5.60
C VAL A 121 14.62 8.85 6.68
N GLU A 122 15.42 9.26 7.67
CA GLU A 122 15.80 8.38 8.78
C GLU A 122 14.59 7.88 9.58
N SER A 123 13.65 8.75 9.90
CA SER A 123 12.41 8.37 10.57
C SER A 123 11.59 7.41 9.72
N ALA A 124 11.50 7.66 8.40
CA ALA A 124 10.82 6.77 7.47
C ALA A 124 11.51 5.40 7.39
N MET A 125 12.85 5.37 7.40
CA MET A 125 13.63 4.13 7.43
C MET A 125 13.36 3.30 8.68
N LYS A 126 13.21 3.95 9.82
CA LYS A 126 12.82 3.27 11.07
C LYS A 126 11.45 2.62 10.97
N MET A 127 10.49 3.30 10.35
CA MET A 127 9.15 2.75 10.12
C MET A 127 9.19 1.53 9.20
N VAL A 128 9.96 1.61 8.11
CA VAL A 128 10.14 0.49 7.17
C VAL A 128 10.84 -0.69 7.85
N ALA A 129 11.88 -0.43 8.63
CA ALA A 129 12.60 -1.46 9.37
C ALA A 129 11.70 -2.17 10.38
N GLY A 130 10.82 -1.42 11.06
CA GLY A 130 9.82 -2.00 11.97
C GLY A 130 8.85 -2.93 11.24
N THR A 131 8.39 -2.54 10.06
CA THR A 131 7.53 -3.38 9.22
C THR A 131 8.27 -4.65 8.79
N ALA A 132 9.53 -4.54 8.38
CA ALA A 132 10.36 -5.69 8.02
C ALA A 132 10.50 -6.67 9.19
N ARG A 133 10.74 -6.14 10.38
CA ARG A 133 10.83 -6.96 11.60
C ARG A 133 9.54 -7.73 11.85
N SER A 134 8.40 -7.09 11.66
CA SER A 134 7.07 -7.73 11.84
C SER A 134 6.79 -8.81 10.81
N MET A 135 7.51 -8.80 9.69
CA MET A 135 7.37 -9.80 8.63
C MET A 135 8.40 -10.94 8.72
N GLY A 136 9.32 -10.88 9.68
CA GLY A 136 10.41 -11.85 9.76
C GLY A 136 11.55 -11.55 8.80
N ILE A 137 11.70 -10.32 8.38
CA ILE A 137 12.79 -9.85 7.53
C ILE A 137 13.81 -9.11 8.39
N THR A 138 15.06 -9.57 8.35
CA THR A 138 16.15 -8.95 9.12
C THR A 138 16.79 -7.83 8.31
N VAL A 139 17.04 -6.69 8.93
CA VAL A 139 17.79 -5.60 8.30
C VAL A 139 19.26 -5.76 8.68
N LEU A 140 20.10 -5.96 7.65
CA LEU A 140 21.54 -6.21 7.82
C LEU A 140 22.34 -4.92 7.92
N GLY A 141 23.38 -4.95 8.75
CA GLY A 141 24.30 -3.84 8.90
C GLY A 141 23.91 -2.87 10.00
N THR A 142 24.75 -1.85 10.19
CA THR A 142 24.56 -0.82 11.20
C THR A 142 23.64 0.28 10.64
N ALA A 143 22.67 0.72 11.43
CA ALA A 143 21.79 1.80 11.04
C ALA A 143 22.57 3.08 10.73
N PRO A 144 22.22 3.83 9.68
CA PRO A 144 22.97 5.03 9.27
C PRO A 144 23.02 6.15 10.31
N TRP A 145 22.11 6.14 11.28
CA TRP A 145 22.06 7.15 12.35
C TRP A 145 22.82 6.74 13.62
N ASN A 146 23.43 5.57 13.62
CA ASN A 146 24.28 5.10 14.73
C ASN A 146 25.74 5.40 14.48
#